data_4f1944c46170b267bb995532c102a65e
#
_entry.id   4f1944c46170b267bb995532c102a65e
#
_cell.length_a   1.000
_cell.length_b   1.000
_cell.length_c   1.000
_cell.angle_alpha   90.00
_cell.angle_beta   90.00
_cell.angle_gamma   90.00
#
_symmetry.space_group_name_H-M   'P 1'
#
loop_
_entity.id
_entity.type
_entity.pdbx_description
1 polymer ?
#
loop_
_entity_poly.entity_id
_entity_poly.type
_entity_poly.pdbx_seq_one_letter_code
_entity_poly.pdbx_strand_id
1 'polypeptide(L)' 'MSSTATYNKRDIQRILRNNGWIFHHCKGSHMIYRNERGQHLTIGTCNCNKMIMQRLIKEYNLRV' A
#
# COMPACT_ATOMS: atom_id res chain seq x y z
N MET A 1 -17.29 -7.85 12.59
CA MET A 1 -16.74 -7.43 12.44
C MET A 1 -16.28 -6.26 12.39
N SER A 2 -15.76 -5.90 12.51
CA SER A 2 -15.52 -4.76 12.67
C SER A 2 -14.89 -4.06 11.71
N SER A 3 -15.24 -3.14 11.28
CA SER A 3 -14.70 -2.40 10.40
C SER A 3 -13.73 -1.59 10.96
N THR A 4 -12.58 -1.92 10.96
CA THR A 4 -11.61 -1.06 11.47
C THR A 4 -11.24 -0.06 10.48
N ALA A 5 -10.76 1.02 10.91
CA ALA A 5 -10.34 2.09 10.05
C ALA A 5 -8.89 1.94 9.60
N THR A 6 -8.27 0.85 9.92
CA THR A 6 -6.86 0.68 9.59
C THR A 6 -6.63 -0.57 8.78
N TYR A 7 -5.59 -0.51 7.97
CA TYR A 7 -5.10 -1.68 7.26
C TYR A 7 -3.78 -2.08 7.91
N ASN A 8 -3.60 -3.35 8.15
CA ASN A 8 -2.32 -3.76 8.72
C ASN A 8 -1.31 -3.95 7.58
N LYS A 9 -0.08 -4.12 7.96
CA LYS A 9 1.02 -4.25 7.00
C LYS A 9 0.81 -5.41 6.03
N ARG A 10 0.30 -6.52 6.55
CA ARG A 10 0.08 -7.71 5.73
C ARG A 10 -1.00 -7.47 4.68
N ASP A 11 -2.07 -6.78 5.05
CA ASP A 11 -3.15 -6.48 4.11
C ASP A 11 -2.65 -5.58 2.98
N ILE A 12 -1.85 -4.58 3.33
CA ILE A 12 -1.31 -3.65 2.37
C ILE A 12 -0.41 -4.37 1.39
N GLN A 13 0.47 -5.22 1.88
CA GLN A 13 1.37 -5.98 1.02
C GLN A 13 0.61 -6.88 0.07
N ARG A 14 -0.45 -7.53 0.56
CA ARG A 14 -1.24 -8.41 -0.27
C ARG A 14 -1.97 -7.64 -1.37
N ILE A 15 -2.58 -6.52 -1.02
CA ILE A 15 -3.31 -5.71 -1.98
C ILE A 15 -2.36 -5.19 -3.07
N LEU A 16 -1.24 -4.65 -2.68
CA LEU A 16 -0.27 -4.12 -3.63
C LEU A 16 0.29 -5.21 -4.52
N ARG A 17 0.62 -6.35 -3.94
CA ARG A 17 1.15 -7.46 -4.71
C ARG A 17 0.13 -7.96 -5.74
N ASN A 18 -1.14 -8.04 -5.36
CA ASN A 18 -2.17 -8.48 -6.28
C ASN A 18 -2.41 -7.49 -7.41
N ASN A 19 -1.94 -6.26 -7.25
CA ASN A 19 -2.10 -5.24 -8.26
C ASN A 19 -0.81 -4.95 -9.03
N GLY A 20 0.16 -5.84 -8.92
CA GLY A 20 1.39 -5.71 -9.69
C GLY A 20 2.46 -4.86 -9.04
N TRP A 21 2.27 -4.48 -7.79
CA TRP A 21 3.28 -3.72 -7.07
C TRP A 21 4.18 -4.66 -6.31
N ILE A 22 5.49 -4.45 -6.45
CA ILE A 22 6.47 -5.31 -5.82
C ILE A 22 7.26 -4.48 -4.82
N PHE A 23 7.48 -5.04 -3.66
CA PHE A 23 8.27 -4.39 -2.63
C PHE A 23 9.70 -4.18 -3.13
N HIS A 24 10.16 -2.96 -3.09
CA HIS A 24 11.50 -2.62 -3.56
C HIS A 24 12.47 -2.52 -2.39
N HIS A 25 12.20 -1.63 -1.46
CA HIS A 25 13.04 -1.50 -0.28
C HIS A 25 12.31 -0.70 0.79
N CYS A 26 12.91 -0.71 1.98
CA CYS A 26 12.35 0.01 3.12
C CYS A 26 13.37 1.06 3.55
N LYS A 27 12.92 2.29 3.70
CA LYS A 27 13.79 3.35 4.17
C LYS A 27 13.18 3.93 5.43
N GLY A 28 13.76 3.64 6.57
CA GLY A 28 13.21 4.05 7.86
C GLY A 28 11.84 3.40 8.07
N SER A 29 10.82 4.21 8.29
CA SER A 29 9.48 3.70 8.47
C SER A 29 8.65 3.75 7.20
N HIS A 30 9.30 3.90 6.04
CA HIS A 30 8.59 3.96 4.77
C HIS A 30 8.93 2.76 3.92
N MET A 31 7.91 2.10 3.39
CA MET A 31 8.09 0.99 2.47
C MET A 31 7.89 1.52 1.05
N ILE A 32 8.80 1.20 0.16
CA ILE A 32 8.75 1.67 -1.21
C ILE A 32 8.46 0.50 -2.14
N TYR A 33 7.43 0.64 -2.95
CA TYR A 33 7.01 -0.38 -3.91
C TYR A 33 7.18 0.14 -5.32
N ARG A 34 7.38 -0.77 -6.25
CA ARG A 34 7.51 -0.45 -7.66
C ARG A 34 6.58 -1.34 -8.48
N ASN A 35 6.13 -0.84 -9.61
CA ASN A 35 5.36 -1.67 -10.53
C ASN A 35 6.10 -1.78 -11.86
N GLU A 36 5.51 -2.52 -12.78
CA GLU A 36 6.13 -2.77 -14.08
C GLU A 36 6.31 -1.50 -14.90
N ARG A 37 5.51 -0.50 -14.65
CA ARG A 37 5.57 0.75 -15.39
C ARG A 37 6.67 1.68 -14.89
N GLY A 38 7.38 1.27 -13.88
CA GLY A 38 8.41 2.11 -13.30
C GLY A 38 7.90 3.13 -12.30
N GLN A 39 6.65 3.04 -11.91
CA GLN A 39 6.10 3.94 -10.91
C GLN A 39 6.53 3.49 -9.52
N HIS A 40 6.63 4.45 -8.62
CA HIS A 40 7.00 4.17 -7.25
C HIS A 40 5.87 4.57 -6.32
N LEU A 41 5.71 3.82 -5.26
CA LEU A 41 4.70 4.08 -4.26
C LEU A 41 5.34 3.99 -2.89
N THR A 42 5.15 4.99 -2.06
CA THR A 42 5.72 5.01 -0.72
C THR A 42 4.61 4.95 0.31
N ILE A 43 4.73 4.03 1.26
CA ILE A 43 3.75 3.86 2.32
C ILE A 43 4.45 3.91 3.66
N GLY A 44 3.94 4.76 4.55
CA GLY A 44 4.44 4.79 5.92
C GLY A 44 3.94 3.59 6.71
N THR A 45 4.82 2.88 7.35
CA THR A 45 4.45 1.68 8.08
C THR A 45 3.71 1.98 9.38
N CYS A 46 3.94 3.17 9.95
CA CYS A 46 3.36 3.48 11.24
C CYS A 46 1.97 4.10 11.18
N ASN A 47 1.65 4.74 10.08
CA ASN A 47 0.39 5.48 10.01
C ASN A 47 -0.45 5.13 8.81
N CYS A 48 -0.41 3.91 8.38
CA CYS A 48 -1.23 3.51 7.26
C CYS A 48 -2.65 3.26 7.74
N ASN A 49 -3.53 4.14 7.40
CA ASN A 49 -4.91 4.00 7.82
C ASN A 49 -5.83 3.91 6.61
N LYS A 50 -7.10 3.76 6.88
CA LYS A 50 -8.10 3.60 5.85
C LYS A 50 -8.10 4.74 4.83
N MET A 51 -7.90 5.96 5.29
CA MET A 51 -7.91 7.11 4.41
C MET A 51 -6.76 7.06 3.40
N ILE A 52 -5.58 6.71 3.87
CA ILE A 52 -4.42 6.60 3.02
C ILE A 52 -4.62 5.50 1.99
N MET A 53 -5.11 4.35 2.41
CA MET A 53 -5.35 3.25 1.50
C MET A 53 -6.43 3.58 0.48
N GLN A 54 -7.51 4.23 0.89
CA GLN A 54 -8.55 4.63 -0.04
C GLN A 54 -8.01 5.59 -1.10
N ARG A 55 -7.14 6.49 -0.68
CA ARG A 55 -6.52 7.42 -1.60
C ARG A 55 -5.66 6.70 -2.63
N LEU A 56 -4.85 5.75 -2.16
CA LEU A 56 -4.00 4.96 -3.05
C LEU A 56 -4.82 4.10 -3.99
N ILE A 57 -5.87 3.49 -3.49
CA ILE A 57 -6.75 2.67 -4.31
C ILE A 57 -7.34 3.50 -5.45
N LYS A 58 -7.76 4.70 -5.13
CA LYS A 58 -8.35 5.58 -6.12
C LYS A 58 -7.30 6.13 -7.09
N GLU A 59 -6.15 6.53 -6.56
CA GLU A 59 -5.11 7.14 -7.37
C GLU A 59 -4.47 6.15 -8.34
N TYR A 60 -4.23 4.95 -7.89
CA TYR A 60 -3.58 3.93 -8.70
C TYR A 60 -4.56 2.87 -9.22
N ASN A 61 -5.84 3.08 -9.00
CA ASN A 61 -6.87 2.15 -9.45
C ASN A 61 -6.61 0.71 -8.97
N LEU A 62 -6.33 0.57 -7.70
CA LEU A 62 -6.02 -0.73 -7.13
C LEU A 62 -7.30 -1.55 -6.92
N ARG A 63 -7.17 -2.86 -7.05
CA ARG A 63 -8.29 -3.75 -6.76
C ARG A 63 -8.09 -4.33 -5.37
N VAL A 64 -9.11 -4.30 -4.58
CA VAL A 64 -9.05 -4.85 -3.22
C VAL A 64 -9.97 -6.03 -3.06
#